data_fa58d1244657ab333f51c01d5ab208d0
#
_entry.id   fa58d1244657ab333f51c01d5ab208d0
#
_cell.length_a   1.000
_cell.length_b   1.000
_cell.length_c   1.000
_cell.angle_alpha   90.00
_cell.angle_beta   90.00
_cell.angle_gamma   90.00
#
_symmetry.space_group_name_H-M   'P 1'
#
loop_
_entity.id
_entity.type
_entity.pdbx_description
1 polymer ?
#
loop_
_entity_poly.entity_id
_entity_poly.type
_entity_poly.pdbx_seq_one_letter_code
_entity_poly.pdbx_strand_id
1 'polypeptide(L)'
;TKYYYYPGMHEPASMLAAGFNASFWGSLSKSDQHLIQAVAQAENSNIMSEYNAKNGAALERLVNEQGVEVREFNDDVYAAFRRGSEEVFEEVVEHSALARRVHESFMAARKTVGDYTRLNDVEYVLKRNDALEG
;
A
#
# COMPACT_ATOMS: atom_id res chain seq x y z
N THR A 1 -17.57 3.45 13.57
CA THR A 1 -16.56 2.46 13.99
C THR A 1 -16.00 2.88 15.34
N LYS A 2 -15.95 1.96 16.29
CA LYS A 2 -15.42 2.24 17.63
C LYS A 2 -13.91 2.05 17.70
N TYR A 3 -13.38 1.11 16.95
CA TYR A 3 -11.97 0.70 16.97
C TYR A 3 -11.29 0.93 15.64
N TYR A 4 -10.04 1.39 15.69
CA TYR A 4 -9.14 1.53 14.55
C TYR A 4 -7.87 0.73 14.83
N TYR A 5 -7.71 -0.39 14.13
CA TYR A 5 -6.56 -1.27 14.31
C TYR A 5 -5.44 -0.94 13.33
N TYR A 6 -4.20 -0.94 13.82
CA TYR A 6 -2.99 -0.74 13.03
C TYR A 6 -1.88 -1.75 13.43
N PRO A 7 -0.82 -1.85 12.64
CA PRO A 7 -0.71 -1.43 11.26
C PRO A 7 -1.60 -2.28 10.34
N GLY A 8 -2.06 -1.72 9.21
CA GLY A 8 -2.80 -2.48 8.20
C GLY A 8 -1.91 -3.54 7.55
N MET A 9 -2.45 -4.72 7.24
CA MET A 9 -1.63 -5.85 6.80
C MET A 9 -2.01 -6.40 5.42
N HIS A 10 -3.30 -6.44 5.06
CA HIS A 10 -3.74 -7.02 3.79
C HIS A 10 -3.81 -5.99 2.66
N GLU A 11 -4.14 -4.75 2.95
CA GLU A 11 -4.16 -3.63 2.01
C GLU A 11 -3.50 -2.39 2.64
N PRO A 12 -2.17 -2.41 2.88
CA PRO A 12 -1.48 -1.30 3.55
C PRO A 12 -1.39 -0.04 2.69
N ALA A 13 -1.69 -0.16 1.40
CA ALA A 13 -1.77 0.93 0.45
C ALA A 13 -2.94 0.71 -0.51
N SER A 14 -3.44 1.78 -1.10
CA SER A 14 -4.49 1.72 -2.13
C SER A 14 -3.99 2.37 -3.42
N MET A 15 -4.37 1.77 -4.54
CA MET A 15 -4.12 2.34 -5.86
C MET A 15 -5.46 2.53 -6.58
N LEU A 16 -5.76 3.77 -6.92
CA LEU A 16 -6.92 4.09 -7.73
C LEU A 16 -6.57 3.93 -9.20
N ALA A 17 -7.45 3.28 -9.95
CA ALA A 17 -7.27 3.07 -11.38
C ALA A 17 -8.45 3.67 -12.16
N ALA A 18 -8.13 4.42 -13.22
CA ALA A 18 -9.12 4.86 -14.19
C ALA A 18 -9.11 3.90 -15.38
N GLY A 19 -10.21 3.20 -15.59
CA GLY A 19 -10.39 2.28 -16.73
C GLY A 19 -11.10 2.96 -17.90
N PHE A 20 -10.58 2.75 -19.10
CA PHE A 20 -11.17 3.26 -20.35
C PHE A 20 -11.58 2.09 -21.25
N ASN A 21 -12.76 2.22 -21.87
CA ASN A 21 -13.12 1.31 -22.96
C ASN A 21 -12.08 1.42 -24.10
N ALA A 22 -11.59 0.28 -24.61
CA ALA A 22 -10.51 0.26 -25.58
C ALA A 22 -10.86 0.99 -26.89
N SER A 23 -12.11 0.87 -27.37
CA SER A 23 -12.56 1.57 -28.59
C SER A 23 -12.66 3.07 -28.37
N PHE A 24 -13.15 3.51 -27.21
CA PHE A 24 -13.16 4.92 -26.82
C PHE A 24 -11.73 5.47 -26.73
N TRP A 25 -10.83 4.78 -26.02
CA TRP A 25 -9.43 5.18 -25.92
C TRP A 25 -8.76 5.30 -27.29
N GLY A 26 -9.01 4.34 -28.19
CA GLY A 26 -8.48 4.34 -29.56
C GLY A 26 -9.05 5.45 -30.44
N SER A 27 -10.24 5.98 -30.13
CA SER A 27 -10.85 7.11 -30.87
C SER A 27 -10.30 8.48 -30.47
N LEU A 28 -9.61 8.57 -29.34
CA LEU A 28 -8.97 9.80 -28.86
C LEU A 28 -7.74 10.16 -29.70
N SER A 29 -7.50 11.45 -29.88
CA SER A 29 -6.23 11.91 -30.44
C SER A 29 -5.04 11.53 -29.54
N LYS A 30 -3.85 11.43 -30.11
CA LYS A 30 -2.63 11.21 -29.32
C LYS A 30 -2.40 12.29 -28.28
N SER A 31 -2.75 13.52 -28.60
CA SER A 31 -2.69 14.65 -27.66
C SER A 31 -3.60 14.43 -26.47
N ASP A 32 -4.85 14.01 -26.68
CA ASP A 32 -5.81 13.75 -25.61
C ASP A 32 -5.38 12.56 -24.74
N GLN A 33 -4.88 11.48 -25.36
CA GLN A 33 -4.32 10.34 -24.63
C GLN A 33 -3.15 10.76 -23.71
N HIS A 34 -2.22 11.57 -24.22
CA HIS A 34 -1.10 12.11 -23.44
C HIS A 34 -1.56 13.06 -22.33
N LEU A 35 -2.57 13.90 -22.62
CA LEU A 35 -3.14 14.79 -21.60
C LEU A 35 -3.73 14.00 -20.43
N ILE A 36 -4.53 12.98 -20.72
CA ILE A 36 -5.13 12.11 -19.69
C ILE A 36 -4.03 11.43 -18.87
N GLN A 37 -3.00 10.90 -19.51
CA GLN A 37 -1.87 10.27 -18.82
C GLN A 37 -1.11 11.26 -17.92
N ALA A 38 -0.86 12.47 -18.40
CA ALA A 38 -0.18 13.51 -17.63
C ALA A 38 -1.00 13.95 -16.41
N VAL A 39 -2.32 14.11 -16.58
CA VAL A 39 -3.23 14.44 -15.48
C VAL A 39 -3.25 13.30 -14.44
N ALA A 40 -3.34 12.05 -14.87
CA ALA A 40 -3.32 10.90 -13.97
C ALA A 40 -2.01 10.82 -13.15
N GLN A 41 -0.87 11.13 -13.76
CA GLN A 41 0.41 11.21 -13.05
C GLN A 41 0.46 12.36 -12.05
N ALA A 42 -0.05 13.53 -12.43
CA ALA A 42 -0.11 14.69 -11.54
C ALA A 42 -1.03 14.40 -10.34
N GLU A 43 -2.20 13.82 -10.58
CA GLU A 43 -3.14 13.46 -9.52
C GLU A 43 -2.57 12.38 -8.57
N ASN A 44 -1.80 11.42 -9.08
CA ASN A 44 -1.12 10.46 -8.21
C ASN A 44 -0.21 11.16 -7.20
N SER A 45 0.57 12.16 -7.63
CA SER A 45 1.45 12.92 -6.74
C SER A 45 0.68 13.81 -5.78
N ASN A 46 -0.38 14.47 -6.27
CA ASN A 46 -1.25 15.35 -5.46
C ASN A 46 -1.94 14.55 -4.35
N ILE A 47 -2.56 13.43 -4.68
CA ILE A 47 -3.27 12.58 -3.72
C ILE A 47 -2.33 12.06 -2.64
N MET A 48 -1.15 11.57 -2.99
CA MET A 48 -0.14 11.12 -2.01
C MET A 48 0.26 12.23 -1.05
N SER A 49 0.51 13.43 -1.59
CA SER A 49 0.88 14.59 -0.78
C SER A 49 -0.28 15.03 0.13
N GLU A 50 -1.49 15.00 -0.36
CA GLU A 50 -2.69 15.37 0.40
C GLU A 50 -2.96 14.40 1.55
N TYR A 51 -2.85 13.09 1.32
CA TYR A 51 -2.97 12.08 2.38
C TYR A 51 -1.90 12.29 3.46
N ASN A 52 -0.65 12.45 3.08
CA ASN A 52 0.44 12.68 4.02
C ASN A 52 0.23 13.97 4.85
N ALA A 53 -0.31 15.02 4.25
CA ALA A 53 -0.58 16.27 4.94
C ALA A 53 -1.80 16.22 5.86
N LYS A 54 -2.84 15.45 5.53
CA LYS A 54 -4.14 15.51 6.21
C LYS A 54 -4.42 14.35 7.15
N ASN A 55 -3.79 13.19 6.97
CA ASN A 55 -4.12 11.99 7.74
C ASN A 55 -3.85 12.15 9.24
N GLY A 56 -2.80 12.87 9.64
CA GLY A 56 -2.54 13.15 11.05
C GLY A 56 -3.70 13.86 11.73
N ALA A 57 -4.11 15.01 11.16
CA ALA A 57 -5.24 15.77 11.69
C ALA A 57 -6.59 15.02 11.61
N ALA A 58 -6.75 14.14 10.61
CA ALA A 58 -7.94 13.29 10.51
C ALA A 58 -7.98 12.25 11.65
N LEU A 59 -6.84 11.63 11.96
CA LEU A 59 -6.72 10.69 13.08
C LEU A 59 -7.00 11.37 14.43
N GLU A 60 -6.44 12.57 14.65
CA GLU A 60 -6.72 13.36 15.86
C GLU A 60 -8.22 13.62 16.04
N ARG A 61 -8.94 13.97 14.98
CA ARG A 61 -10.39 14.16 15.04
C ARG A 61 -11.14 12.86 15.36
N LEU A 62 -10.74 11.75 14.75
CA LEU A 62 -11.33 10.44 15.04
C LEU A 62 -11.21 10.07 16.51
N VAL A 63 -10.05 10.29 17.10
CA VAL A 63 -9.77 9.98 18.51
C VAL A 63 -10.46 10.97 19.44
N ASN A 64 -10.23 12.28 19.25
CA ASN A 64 -10.61 13.29 20.21
C ASN A 64 -12.09 13.71 20.13
N GLU A 65 -12.68 13.69 18.92
CA GLU A 65 -14.06 14.16 18.73
C GLU A 65 -15.06 13.00 18.56
N GLN A 66 -14.61 11.87 18.03
CA GLN A 66 -15.50 10.73 17.75
C GLN A 66 -15.29 9.55 18.69
N GLY A 67 -14.32 9.62 19.59
CA GLY A 67 -14.06 8.60 20.58
C GLY A 67 -13.58 7.27 20.01
N VAL A 68 -12.89 7.30 18.86
CA VAL A 68 -12.30 6.11 18.26
C VAL A 68 -11.08 5.67 19.06
N GLU A 69 -11.05 4.42 19.44
CA GLU A 69 -9.91 3.80 20.12
C GLU A 69 -8.94 3.23 19.09
N VAL A 70 -7.72 3.77 19.08
CA VAL A 70 -6.62 3.23 18.24
C VAL A 70 -5.98 2.06 18.96
N ARG A 71 -5.86 0.92 18.29
CA ARG A 71 -5.34 -0.33 18.86
C ARG A 71 -4.33 -0.97 17.91
N GLU A 72 -3.29 -1.53 18.51
CA GLU A 72 -2.30 -2.31 17.77
C GLU A 72 -2.75 -3.77 17.65
N PHE A 73 -2.48 -4.39 16.49
CA PHE A 73 -2.64 -5.83 16.34
C PHE A 73 -1.55 -6.58 17.11
N ASN A 74 -1.93 -7.66 17.76
CA ASN A 74 -0.98 -8.55 18.40
C ASN A 74 -0.12 -9.30 17.38
N ASP A 75 1.08 -9.71 17.79
CA ASP A 75 2.00 -10.50 16.97
C ASP A 75 1.37 -11.80 16.45
N ASP A 76 0.50 -12.43 17.24
CA ASP A 76 -0.24 -13.63 16.86
C ASP A 76 -1.09 -13.44 15.60
N VAL A 77 -1.68 -12.26 15.42
CA VAL A 77 -2.48 -11.91 14.23
C VAL A 77 -1.57 -11.87 13.00
N TYR A 78 -0.42 -11.19 13.11
CA TYR A 78 0.57 -11.17 12.03
C TYR A 78 1.13 -12.55 11.71
N ALA A 79 1.43 -13.36 12.72
CA ALA A 79 1.87 -14.73 12.54
C ALA A 79 0.81 -15.59 11.83
N ALA A 80 -0.47 -15.40 12.14
CA ALA A 80 -1.57 -16.09 11.46
C ALA A 80 -1.72 -15.67 9.99
N PHE A 81 -1.62 -14.36 9.71
CA PHE A 81 -1.64 -13.85 8.32
C PHE A 81 -0.47 -14.36 7.50
N ARG A 82 0.72 -14.43 8.10
CA ARG A 82 1.89 -14.98 7.44
C ARG A 82 1.65 -16.43 7.03
N ARG A 83 1.20 -17.29 7.96
CA ARG A 83 0.91 -18.70 7.66
C ARG A 83 -0.14 -18.86 6.57
N GLY A 84 -1.28 -18.16 6.69
CA GLY A 84 -2.32 -18.21 5.66
C GLY A 84 -1.86 -17.70 4.29
N SER A 85 -0.98 -16.69 4.25
CA SER A 85 -0.39 -16.23 2.99
C SER A 85 0.55 -17.27 2.37
N GLU A 86 1.37 -17.95 3.18
CA GLU A 86 2.26 -19.00 2.73
C GLU A 86 1.45 -20.18 2.13
N GLU A 87 0.38 -20.62 2.80
CA GLU A 87 -0.53 -21.66 2.30
C GLU A 87 -1.17 -21.29 0.94
N VAL A 88 -1.69 -20.06 0.82
CA VAL A 88 -2.27 -19.58 -0.44
C VAL A 88 -1.22 -19.49 -1.56
N PHE A 89 -0.01 -19.05 -1.25
CA PHE A 89 1.06 -19.00 -2.24
C PHE A 89 1.46 -20.38 -2.74
N GLU A 90 1.48 -21.39 -1.87
CA GLU A 90 1.73 -22.78 -2.28
C GLU A 90 0.66 -23.26 -3.27
N GLU A 91 -0.63 -23.04 -2.97
CA GLU A 91 -1.73 -23.38 -3.88
C GLU A 91 -1.63 -22.68 -5.24
N VAL A 92 -1.31 -21.37 -5.23
CA VAL A 92 -1.16 -20.58 -6.45
C VAL A 92 0.01 -21.07 -7.31
N VAL A 93 1.13 -21.41 -6.69
CA VAL A 93 2.33 -21.92 -7.38
C VAL A 93 2.07 -23.27 -8.03
N GLU A 94 1.22 -24.11 -7.44
CA GLU A 94 0.85 -25.42 -7.99
C GLU A 94 -0.13 -25.33 -9.16
N HIS A 95 -0.87 -24.22 -9.26
CA HIS A 95 -1.90 -24.07 -10.28
C HIS A 95 -1.37 -24.12 -11.72
N SER A 96 -0.22 -23.52 -12.02
CA SER A 96 0.37 -23.52 -13.36
C SER A 96 1.85 -23.10 -13.36
N ALA A 97 2.56 -23.47 -14.44
CA ALA A 97 3.93 -23.03 -14.67
C ALA A 97 4.05 -21.49 -14.78
N LEU A 98 3.02 -20.82 -15.30
CA LEU A 98 2.98 -19.36 -15.35
C LEU A 98 2.83 -18.76 -13.95
N ALA A 99 1.94 -19.29 -13.12
CA ALA A 99 1.75 -18.83 -11.75
C ALA A 99 3.05 -18.98 -10.93
N ARG A 100 3.76 -20.09 -11.08
CA ARG A 100 5.09 -20.29 -10.47
C ARG A 100 6.08 -19.22 -10.88
N ARG A 101 6.21 -18.93 -12.18
CA ARG A 101 7.14 -17.91 -12.69
C ARG A 101 6.79 -16.50 -12.18
N VAL A 102 5.49 -16.17 -12.11
CA VAL A 102 5.02 -14.90 -11.56
C VAL A 102 5.38 -14.79 -10.08
N HIS A 103 5.12 -15.84 -9.31
CA HIS A 103 5.47 -15.89 -7.89
C HIS A 103 6.97 -15.73 -7.64
N GLU A 104 7.82 -16.46 -8.36
CA GLU A 104 9.27 -16.36 -8.26
C GLU A 104 9.76 -14.94 -8.54
N SER A 105 9.24 -14.30 -9.61
CA SER A 105 9.56 -12.91 -9.96
C SER A 105 9.10 -11.93 -8.88
N PHE A 106 7.89 -12.11 -8.37
CA PHE A 106 7.34 -11.30 -7.27
C PHE A 106 8.20 -11.42 -6.00
N MET A 107 8.56 -12.63 -5.59
CA MET A 107 9.36 -12.85 -4.39
C MET A 107 10.77 -12.26 -4.50
N ALA A 108 11.38 -12.34 -5.68
CA ALA A 108 12.68 -11.71 -5.94
C ALA A 108 12.60 -10.18 -5.85
N ALA A 109 11.60 -9.57 -6.49
CA ALA A 109 11.37 -8.14 -6.43
C ALA A 109 11.06 -7.67 -4.99
N ARG A 110 10.16 -8.39 -4.29
CA ARG A 110 9.81 -8.12 -2.89
C ARG A 110 11.04 -8.12 -1.99
N LYS A 111 11.94 -9.09 -2.15
CA LYS A 111 13.17 -9.13 -1.35
C LYS A 111 14.05 -7.91 -1.62
N THR A 112 14.35 -7.63 -2.88
CA THR A 112 15.24 -6.52 -3.27
C THR A 112 14.68 -5.16 -2.81
N VAL A 113 13.40 -4.90 -3.05
CA VAL A 113 12.75 -3.65 -2.67
C VAL A 113 12.64 -3.55 -1.15
N GLY A 114 12.19 -4.63 -0.48
CA GLY A 114 12.00 -4.66 0.97
C GLY A 114 13.30 -4.47 1.74
N ASP A 115 14.39 -5.08 1.30
CA ASP A 115 15.71 -4.91 1.92
C ASP A 115 16.18 -3.43 1.85
N TYR A 116 15.96 -2.77 0.70
CA TYR A 116 16.29 -1.35 0.54
C TYR A 116 15.36 -0.44 1.36
N THR A 117 14.05 -0.65 1.29
CA THR A 117 13.06 0.15 2.02
C THR A 117 13.30 0.07 3.54
N ARG A 118 13.68 -1.09 4.04
CA ARG A 118 14.02 -1.24 5.46
C ARG A 118 15.15 -0.30 5.86
N LEU A 119 16.20 -0.22 5.08
CA LEU A 119 17.36 0.64 5.37
C LEU A 119 17.04 2.13 5.19
N ASN A 120 16.36 2.47 4.09
CA ASN A 120 16.15 3.86 3.69
C ASN A 120 15.01 4.55 4.46
N ASP A 121 13.88 3.87 4.60
CA ASP A 121 12.66 4.48 5.14
C ASP A 121 12.43 4.07 6.60
N VAL A 122 12.39 2.77 6.88
CA VAL A 122 11.97 2.25 8.18
C VAL A 122 12.99 2.59 9.27
N GLU A 123 14.25 2.26 9.08
CA GLU A 123 15.31 2.51 10.08
C GLU A 123 15.47 4.00 10.38
N TYR A 124 15.38 4.86 9.34
CA TYR A 124 15.42 6.30 9.55
C TYR A 124 14.27 6.81 10.43
N VAL A 125 13.04 6.40 10.12
CA VAL A 125 11.86 6.83 10.86
C VAL A 125 11.93 6.38 12.32
N LEU A 126 12.31 5.13 12.58
CA LEU A 126 12.46 4.60 13.92
C LEU A 126 13.53 5.37 14.71
N LYS A 127 14.72 5.55 14.16
CA LYS A 127 15.80 6.29 14.81
C LYS A 127 15.47 7.75 15.07
N ARG A 128 14.79 8.40 14.14
CA ARG A 128 14.32 9.76 14.33
C ARG A 128 13.32 9.86 15.49
N ASN A 129 12.35 8.95 15.54
CA ASN A 129 11.34 8.97 16.59
C ASN A 129 11.98 8.72 17.97
N ASP A 130 12.83 7.70 18.10
CA ASP A 130 13.59 7.44 19.33
C ASP A 130 14.36 8.68 19.81
N ALA A 131 14.97 9.44 18.88
CA ALA A 131 15.73 10.63 19.22
C ALA A 131 14.87 11.85 19.61
N LEU A 132 13.60 11.88 19.19
CA LEU A 132 12.66 12.96 19.52
C LEU A 132 11.88 12.70 20.81
N GLU A 133 11.73 11.44 21.20
CA GLU A 133 11.00 11.02 22.42
C GLU A 133 11.89 10.91 23.66
N GLY A 134 13.22 10.95 23.49
CA GLY A 134 14.23 10.96 24.56
C GLY A 134 14.58 12.34 25.03
#